data_71d1327e99ed54a85e0a04aa2ed972c3
#
_entry.id   71d1327e99ed54a85e0a04aa2ed972c3
#
_cell.length_a   1.000
_cell.length_b   1.000
_cell.length_c   1.000
_cell.angle_alpha   90.00
_cell.angle_beta   90.00
_cell.angle_gamma   90.00
#
_symmetry.space_group_name_H-M   'P 1'
#
loop_
_entity.id
_entity.type
_entity.pdbx_description
1 polymer ?
#
loop_
_entity_poly.entity_id
_entity_poly.type
_entity_poly.pdbx_seq_one_letter_code
_entity_poly.pdbx_strand_id
1 'polypeptide(L)'
;MSYLNKTTISMVINNENYDDLTVETRQHLGDFLRELGFKGTHLGCEQGACGACNVLVDDESVRSCLMLAVQANGKKITTVEGLDSSEMEIVKDCFVKNNAMQCGFCSSGMLMTTYEIIKSNRKYSREEIREMISGNYCRCTGYQAIVDAVEDSLSKINIGV
;
A
#
# COMPACT_ATOMS: atom_id res chain seq x y z
N MET A 1 16.85 -12.64 -30.47
CA MET A 1 15.62 -11.87 -30.70
C MET A 1 15.08 -11.49 -29.32
N SER A 2 15.05 -10.18 -28.97
CA SER A 2 14.42 -9.74 -27.73
C SER A 2 12.89 -9.82 -27.91
N TYR A 3 12.25 -10.76 -27.25
CA TYR A 3 10.79 -10.91 -27.23
C TYR A 3 10.10 -9.90 -26.31
N LEU A 4 10.85 -8.94 -25.76
CA LEU A 4 10.33 -7.93 -24.86
C LEU A 4 9.93 -6.70 -25.66
N ASN A 5 8.64 -6.54 -25.90
CA ASN A 5 8.09 -5.31 -26.41
C ASN A 5 8.15 -4.26 -25.29
N LYS A 6 8.80 -3.14 -25.56
CA LYS A 6 8.82 -1.97 -24.70
C LYS A 6 7.83 -0.93 -25.21
N THR A 7 7.26 -0.18 -24.30
CA THR A 7 6.39 0.95 -24.62
C THR A 7 6.70 2.09 -23.67
N THR A 8 6.27 3.28 -24.04
CA THR A 8 6.41 4.48 -23.20
C THR A 8 5.09 4.76 -22.52
N ILE A 9 5.14 5.07 -21.23
CA ILE A 9 3.99 5.44 -20.41
C ILE A 9 4.32 6.67 -19.58
N SER A 10 3.29 7.37 -19.12
CA SER A 10 3.40 8.47 -18.15
C SER A 10 2.44 8.23 -17.00
N MET A 11 2.79 8.63 -15.79
CA MET A 11 1.94 8.49 -14.61
C MET A 11 2.31 9.53 -13.55
N VAL A 12 1.44 9.75 -12.60
CA VAL A 12 1.75 10.53 -11.40
C VAL A 12 2.07 9.56 -10.27
N ILE A 13 3.22 9.69 -9.62
CA ILE A 13 3.58 8.85 -8.47
C ILE A 13 3.84 9.77 -7.27
N ASN A 14 3.11 9.57 -6.18
CA ASN A 14 3.22 10.36 -4.95
C ASN A 14 3.16 11.87 -5.21
N ASN A 15 2.23 12.29 -6.07
CA ASN A 15 2.00 13.67 -6.53
C ASN A 15 3.10 14.27 -7.44
N GLU A 16 4.09 13.51 -7.87
CA GLU A 16 5.10 13.92 -8.85
C GLU A 16 4.80 13.32 -10.23
N ASN A 17 5.01 14.11 -11.29
CA ASN A 17 4.83 13.65 -12.66
C ASN A 17 6.05 12.87 -13.14
N TYR A 18 5.80 11.73 -13.75
CA TYR A 18 6.79 10.88 -14.39
C TYR A 18 6.39 10.67 -15.85
N ASP A 19 7.08 11.34 -16.74
CA ASP A 19 6.82 11.29 -18.18
C ASP A 19 7.87 10.43 -18.91
N ASP A 20 7.48 9.91 -20.06
CA ASP A 20 8.34 9.14 -20.96
C ASP A 20 9.05 7.93 -20.33
N LEU A 21 8.39 7.29 -19.37
CA LEU A 21 8.89 6.09 -18.73
C LEU A 21 8.86 4.90 -19.69
N THR A 22 10.01 4.30 -19.94
CA THR A 22 10.10 3.08 -20.76
C THR A 22 9.83 1.85 -19.89
N VAL A 23 8.84 1.04 -20.26
CA VAL A 23 8.42 -0.16 -19.53
C VAL A 23 8.27 -1.35 -20.45
N GLU A 24 8.58 -2.55 -19.97
CA GLU A 24 8.28 -3.79 -20.67
C GLU A 24 6.78 -4.09 -20.58
N THR A 25 6.14 -4.48 -21.69
CA THR A 25 4.67 -4.64 -21.76
C THR A 25 4.11 -5.70 -20.82
N ARG A 26 4.95 -6.59 -20.30
CA ARG A 26 4.60 -7.65 -19.34
C ARG A 26 5.15 -7.42 -17.93
N GLN A 27 5.78 -6.27 -17.67
CA GLN A 27 6.33 -5.94 -16.35
C GLN A 27 5.20 -5.62 -15.39
N HIS A 28 5.24 -6.21 -14.18
CA HIS A 28 4.28 -5.89 -13.13
C HIS A 28 4.54 -4.51 -12.54
N LEU A 29 3.46 -3.83 -12.13
CA LEU A 29 3.55 -2.49 -11.55
C LEU A 29 4.46 -2.45 -10.31
N GLY A 30 4.38 -3.47 -9.45
CA GLY A 30 5.21 -3.55 -8.25
C GLY A 30 6.71 -3.61 -8.56
N ASP A 31 7.13 -4.40 -9.55
CA ASP A 31 8.53 -4.46 -10.01
C ASP A 31 8.97 -3.11 -10.57
N PHE A 32 8.13 -2.52 -11.42
CA PHE A 32 8.41 -1.25 -12.06
C PHE A 32 8.58 -0.11 -11.04
N LEU A 33 7.68 0.01 -10.07
CA LEU A 33 7.80 1.00 -8.98
C LEU A 33 9.10 0.82 -8.20
N ARG A 34 9.49 -0.42 -7.91
CA ARG A 34 10.74 -0.71 -7.21
C ARG A 34 12.00 -0.37 -8.03
N GLU A 35 11.96 -0.54 -9.35
CA GLU A 35 13.02 -0.10 -10.26
C GLU A 35 13.17 1.43 -10.28
N LEU A 36 12.04 2.16 -10.20
CA LEU A 36 12.03 3.62 -10.08
C LEU A 36 12.52 4.13 -8.70
N GLY A 37 12.73 3.24 -7.72
CA GLY A 37 13.24 3.60 -6.40
C GLY A 37 12.23 3.51 -5.25
N PHE A 38 10.94 3.28 -5.51
CA PHE A 38 9.90 3.12 -4.49
C PHE A 38 10.00 1.75 -3.82
N LYS A 39 11.00 1.59 -2.94
CA LYS A 39 11.37 0.29 -2.33
C LYS A 39 10.42 -0.14 -1.20
N GLY A 40 9.61 0.76 -0.66
CA GLY A 40 8.61 0.46 0.36
C GLY A 40 7.49 -0.46 -0.15
N THR A 41 7.24 -0.51 -1.46
CA THR A 41 6.35 -1.51 -2.06
C THR A 41 7.05 -2.87 -2.04
N HIS A 42 6.65 -3.78 -1.14
CA HIS A 42 7.28 -5.09 -0.97
C HIS A 42 6.59 -6.16 -1.82
N LEU A 43 7.38 -7.01 -2.47
CA LEU A 43 6.89 -8.16 -3.24
C LEU A 43 7.18 -9.44 -2.46
N GLY A 44 6.13 -10.09 -1.93
CA GLY A 44 6.27 -11.27 -1.09
C GLY A 44 5.80 -12.56 -1.75
N CYS A 45 4.61 -12.56 -2.34
CA CYS A 45 4.00 -13.78 -2.89
C CYS A 45 3.84 -13.76 -4.41
N GLU A 46 3.79 -12.60 -5.02
CA GLU A 46 3.60 -12.36 -6.47
C GLU A 46 2.35 -13.05 -7.07
N GLN A 47 1.39 -13.38 -6.23
CA GLN A 47 0.13 -14.06 -6.62
C GLN A 47 -1.11 -13.41 -5.98
N GLY A 48 -0.98 -12.18 -5.45
CA GLY A 48 -2.09 -11.41 -4.90
C GLY A 48 -2.53 -11.76 -3.48
N ALA A 49 -1.91 -12.76 -2.81
CA ALA A 49 -2.40 -13.27 -1.53
C ALA A 49 -1.95 -12.42 -0.32
N CYS A 50 -0.67 -11.99 -0.27
CA CYS A 50 -0.08 -11.50 0.97
C CYS A 50 -0.30 -10.01 1.28
N GLY A 51 -0.68 -9.19 0.32
CA GLY A 51 -0.95 -7.77 0.50
C GLY A 51 0.25 -6.84 0.73
N ALA A 52 1.47 -7.38 0.79
CA ALA A 52 2.66 -6.56 1.01
C ALA A 52 2.95 -5.56 -0.13
N CYS A 53 2.40 -5.82 -1.31
CA CYS A 53 2.55 -5.01 -2.51
C CYS A 53 1.41 -4.02 -2.76
N ASN A 54 0.55 -3.75 -1.77
CA ASN A 54 -0.54 -2.80 -1.94
C ASN A 54 -0.02 -1.40 -2.28
N VAL A 55 -0.64 -0.81 -3.28
CA VAL A 55 -0.51 0.60 -3.67
C VAL A 55 -1.90 1.14 -3.96
N LEU A 56 -2.07 2.46 -4.01
CA LEU A 56 -3.30 3.04 -4.55
C LEU A 56 -3.10 3.36 -6.03
N VAL A 57 -4.11 3.08 -6.82
CA VAL A 57 -4.23 3.48 -8.22
C VAL A 57 -5.53 4.26 -8.37
N ASP A 58 -5.45 5.55 -8.66
CA ASP A 58 -6.59 6.46 -8.68
C ASP A 58 -7.39 6.40 -7.35
N ASP A 59 -6.67 6.38 -6.22
CA ASP A 59 -7.17 6.30 -4.84
C ASP A 59 -7.84 4.97 -4.44
N GLU A 60 -7.76 3.93 -5.28
CA GLU A 60 -8.25 2.57 -4.96
C GLU A 60 -7.08 1.61 -4.71
N SER A 61 -7.21 0.73 -3.71
CA SER A 61 -6.17 -0.25 -3.37
C SER A 61 -6.04 -1.35 -4.40
N VAL A 62 -4.82 -1.56 -4.86
CA VAL A 62 -4.47 -2.54 -5.88
C VAL A 62 -3.28 -3.40 -5.44
N ARG A 63 -3.34 -4.68 -5.74
CA ARG A 63 -2.18 -5.59 -5.65
C ARG A 63 -1.23 -5.33 -6.83
N SER A 64 -0.20 -4.52 -6.63
CA SER A 64 0.71 -4.14 -7.71
C SER A 64 1.45 -5.31 -8.37
N CYS A 65 1.53 -6.46 -7.70
CA CYS A 65 2.06 -7.70 -8.29
C CYS A 65 1.11 -8.37 -9.29
N LEU A 66 -0.16 -7.97 -9.38
CA LEU A 66 -1.16 -8.49 -10.33
C LEU A 66 -1.51 -7.50 -11.45
N MET A 67 -1.09 -6.25 -11.32
CA MET A 67 -1.31 -5.22 -12.33
C MET A 67 -0.07 -5.04 -13.19
N LEU A 68 -0.22 -4.95 -14.50
CA LEU A 68 0.88 -4.61 -15.40
C LEU A 68 1.16 -3.11 -15.34
N ALA A 69 2.44 -2.72 -15.43
CA ALA A 69 2.83 -1.31 -15.39
C ALA A 69 2.21 -0.50 -16.54
N VAL A 70 2.02 -1.11 -17.72
CA VAL A 70 1.36 -0.46 -18.86
C VAL A 70 -0.10 -0.08 -18.60
N GLN A 71 -0.77 -0.76 -17.66
CA GLN A 71 -2.15 -0.44 -17.25
C GLN A 71 -2.22 0.80 -16.37
N ALA A 72 -1.09 1.23 -15.81
CA ALA A 72 -0.99 2.44 -14.99
C ALA A 72 -0.72 3.71 -15.82
N ASN A 73 -0.67 3.61 -17.16
CA ASN A 73 -0.49 4.78 -18.02
C ASN A 73 -1.61 5.81 -17.79
N GLY A 74 -1.23 7.05 -17.53
CA GLY A 74 -2.13 8.18 -17.25
C GLY A 74 -2.79 8.15 -15.86
N LYS A 75 -2.39 7.24 -14.97
CA LYS A 75 -2.99 7.08 -13.64
C LYS A 75 -2.17 7.74 -12.54
N LYS A 76 -2.86 8.00 -11.41
CA LYS A 76 -2.24 8.44 -10.17
C LYS A 76 -1.92 7.21 -9.31
N ILE A 77 -0.67 7.06 -8.93
CA ILE A 77 -0.17 5.99 -8.08
C ILE A 77 0.25 6.60 -6.74
N THR A 78 -0.21 6.02 -5.64
CA THR A 78 0.32 6.36 -4.30
C THR A 78 0.94 5.11 -3.71
N THR A 79 2.22 5.19 -3.36
CA THR A 79 2.94 4.15 -2.62
C THR A 79 3.00 4.50 -1.14
N VAL A 80 3.50 3.62 -0.31
CA VAL A 80 3.63 3.88 1.14
C VAL A 80 4.51 5.11 1.44
N GLU A 81 5.47 5.43 0.57
CA GLU A 81 6.31 6.62 0.66
C GLU A 81 5.52 7.93 0.49
N GLY A 82 4.39 7.88 -0.21
CA GLY A 82 3.49 9.02 -0.42
C GLY A 82 2.40 9.17 0.64
N LEU A 83 2.40 8.36 1.69
CA LEU A 83 1.46 8.50 2.81
C LEU A 83 2.03 9.51 3.84
N ASP A 84 1.95 10.79 3.53
CA ASP A 84 2.55 11.91 4.28
C ASP A 84 1.53 12.85 4.96
N SER A 85 0.25 12.48 4.98
CA SER A 85 -0.78 13.28 5.66
C SER A 85 -0.63 13.24 7.19
N SER A 86 -1.18 14.25 7.87
CA SER A 86 -1.19 14.34 9.34
C SER A 86 -1.84 13.13 10.00
N GLU A 87 -2.89 12.58 9.39
CA GLU A 87 -3.56 11.38 9.86
C GLU A 87 -2.63 10.16 9.75
N MET A 88 -1.86 10.05 8.68
CA MET A 88 -0.93 8.94 8.51
C MET A 88 0.28 9.02 9.45
N GLU A 89 0.71 10.21 9.85
CA GLU A 89 1.71 10.35 10.93
C GLU A 89 1.16 9.80 12.26
N ILE A 90 -0.10 10.09 12.61
CA ILE A 90 -0.76 9.50 13.79
C ILE A 90 -0.80 7.97 13.69
N VAL A 91 -1.11 7.42 12.51
CA VAL A 91 -1.11 5.96 12.27
C VAL A 91 0.28 5.38 12.50
N LYS A 92 1.31 5.96 11.91
CA LYS A 92 2.70 5.49 12.06
C LYS A 92 3.11 5.49 13.55
N ASP A 93 2.78 6.55 14.28
CA ASP A 93 3.04 6.64 15.72
C ASP A 93 2.29 5.56 16.50
N CYS A 94 1.02 5.27 16.16
CA CYS A 94 0.25 4.21 16.80
C CYS A 94 0.84 2.83 16.50
N PHE A 95 1.32 2.58 15.28
CA PHE A 95 2.00 1.33 14.93
C PHE A 95 3.29 1.13 15.74
N VAL A 96 4.06 2.19 15.95
CA VAL A 96 5.27 2.15 16.79
C VAL A 96 4.88 1.89 18.25
N LYS A 97 3.94 2.67 18.80
CA LYS A 97 3.53 2.61 20.21
C LYS A 97 2.96 1.24 20.61
N ASN A 98 2.18 0.63 19.71
CA ASN A 98 1.56 -0.67 19.95
C ASN A 98 2.46 -1.87 19.54
N ASN A 99 3.72 -1.64 19.17
CA ASN A 99 4.63 -2.67 18.64
C ASN A 99 4.02 -3.47 17.47
N ALA A 100 3.24 -2.80 16.62
CA ALA A 100 2.55 -3.40 15.46
C ALA A 100 3.50 -3.79 14.32
N MET A 101 4.79 -3.56 14.48
CA MET A 101 5.84 -3.90 13.52
C MET A 101 6.95 -4.70 14.20
N GLN A 102 7.44 -5.76 13.52
CA GLN A 102 8.64 -6.49 13.93
C GLN A 102 9.66 -6.48 12.78
N CYS A 103 9.57 -7.40 11.82
CA CYS A 103 10.47 -7.36 10.65
C CYS A 103 10.17 -6.22 9.67
N GLY A 104 8.97 -5.63 9.71
CA GLY A 104 8.56 -4.52 8.87
C GLY A 104 8.06 -4.90 7.47
N PHE A 105 8.23 -6.15 7.02
CA PHE A 105 7.95 -6.53 5.64
C PHE A 105 6.48 -6.36 5.23
N CYS A 106 5.52 -6.66 6.10
CA CYS A 106 4.09 -6.46 5.84
C CYS A 106 3.62 -5.03 6.12
N SER A 107 4.43 -4.20 6.80
CA SER A 107 3.99 -2.90 7.33
C SER A 107 3.56 -1.93 6.24
N SER A 108 4.24 -1.90 5.10
CA SER A 108 3.83 -1.06 3.97
C SER A 108 2.41 -1.38 3.51
N GLY A 109 2.11 -2.65 3.26
CA GLY A 109 0.76 -3.07 2.86
C GLY A 109 -0.29 -2.83 3.95
N MET A 110 0.06 -3.04 5.23
CA MET A 110 -0.83 -2.75 6.36
C MET A 110 -1.15 -1.26 6.46
N LEU A 111 -0.16 -0.37 6.26
CA LEU A 111 -0.36 1.07 6.26
C LEU A 111 -1.24 1.52 5.08
N MET A 112 -1.08 0.93 3.89
CA MET A 112 -1.96 1.20 2.75
C MET A 112 -3.41 0.81 3.05
N THR A 113 -3.65 -0.36 3.63
CA THR A 113 -4.99 -0.81 4.05
C THR A 113 -5.55 0.08 5.18
N THR A 114 -4.71 0.49 6.15
CA THR A 114 -5.13 1.42 7.21
C THR A 114 -5.52 2.79 6.63
N TYR A 115 -4.82 3.26 5.61
CA TYR A 115 -5.20 4.47 4.90
C TYR A 115 -6.59 4.38 4.26
N GLU A 116 -6.96 3.24 3.65
CA GLU A 116 -8.31 3.02 3.12
C GLU A 116 -9.37 3.06 4.23
N ILE A 117 -9.09 2.43 5.38
CA ILE A 117 -9.97 2.48 6.56
C ILE A 117 -10.24 3.93 6.98
N ILE A 118 -9.19 4.75 7.08
CA ILE A 118 -9.30 6.16 7.46
C ILE A 118 -10.07 6.95 6.40
N LYS A 119 -9.75 6.77 5.12
CA LYS A 119 -10.39 7.47 4.00
C LYS A 119 -11.88 7.18 3.89
N SER A 120 -12.34 6.02 4.32
CA SER A 120 -13.77 5.68 4.33
C SER A 120 -14.59 6.55 5.30
N ASN A 121 -13.93 7.20 6.26
CA ASN A 121 -14.51 8.08 7.28
C ASN A 121 -15.72 7.48 8.00
N ARG A 122 -15.71 6.17 8.23
CA ARG A 122 -16.77 5.47 8.95
C ARG A 122 -16.25 4.83 10.25
N LYS A 123 -17.15 4.56 11.17
CA LYS A 123 -16.85 3.79 12.38
C LYS A 123 -16.63 2.32 12.02
N TYR A 124 -15.59 1.73 12.60
CA TYR A 124 -15.29 0.31 12.47
C TYR A 124 -15.28 -0.35 13.85
N SER A 125 -15.94 -1.49 13.96
CA SER A 125 -15.76 -2.41 15.08
C SER A 125 -14.38 -3.10 14.96
N ARG A 126 -13.92 -3.68 16.06
CA ARG A 126 -12.68 -4.44 16.08
C ARG A 126 -12.69 -5.63 15.12
N GLU A 127 -13.84 -6.29 14.98
CA GLU A 127 -14.06 -7.37 14.02
C GLU A 127 -13.95 -6.89 12.58
N GLU A 128 -14.56 -5.76 12.25
CA GLU A 128 -14.46 -5.16 10.90
C GLU A 128 -13.01 -4.75 10.58
N ILE A 129 -12.26 -4.21 11.55
CA ILE A 129 -10.82 -3.93 11.35
C ILE A 129 -10.07 -5.22 11.01
N ARG A 130 -10.34 -6.34 11.72
CA ARG A 130 -9.73 -7.63 11.41
C ARG A 130 -10.07 -8.13 10.01
N GLU A 131 -11.31 -7.95 9.57
CA GLU A 131 -11.73 -8.29 8.21
C GLU A 131 -10.98 -7.45 7.18
N MET A 132 -10.90 -6.13 7.38
CA MET A 132 -10.19 -5.23 6.47
C MET A 132 -8.71 -5.58 6.30
N ILE A 133 -8.02 -5.91 7.40
CA ILE A 133 -6.60 -6.30 7.33
C ILE A 133 -6.35 -7.74 6.93
N SER A 134 -7.39 -8.58 6.81
CA SER A 134 -7.25 -10.02 6.52
C SER A 134 -6.57 -10.31 5.20
N GLY A 135 -6.64 -9.39 4.24
CA GLY A 135 -5.91 -9.45 2.98
C GLY A 135 -4.41 -9.16 3.08
N ASN A 136 -3.89 -8.88 4.29
CA ASN A 136 -2.49 -8.56 4.52
C ASN A 136 -1.88 -9.58 5.48
N TYR A 137 -0.89 -10.36 5.01
CA TYR A 137 -0.29 -11.42 5.80
C TYR A 137 0.89 -10.92 6.61
N CYS A 138 0.86 -11.19 7.91
CA CYS A 138 1.97 -10.98 8.82
C CYS A 138 2.37 -12.28 9.51
N ARG A 139 3.64 -12.66 9.45
CA ARG A 139 4.18 -13.88 10.10
C ARG A 139 4.65 -13.60 11.52
N CYS A 140 4.89 -12.34 11.88
CA CYS A 140 5.64 -11.99 13.09
C CYS A 140 4.74 -11.59 14.27
N THR A 141 3.72 -10.75 14.04
CA THR A 141 3.00 -10.01 15.11
C THR A 141 1.82 -10.78 15.71
N GLY A 142 1.31 -11.81 15.03
CA GLY A 142 0.04 -12.45 15.42
C GLY A 142 -1.19 -11.53 15.25
N TYR A 143 -1.05 -10.41 14.53
CA TYR A 143 -2.08 -9.44 14.16
C TYR A 143 -2.65 -8.59 15.29
N GLN A 144 -2.65 -9.06 16.54
CA GLN A 144 -3.29 -8.37 17.66
C GLN A 144 -2.82 -6.92 17.81
N ALA A 145 -1.50 -6.73 17.85
CA ALA A 145 -0.89 -5.40 17.95
C ALA A 145 -1.21 -4.48 16.75
N ILE A 146 -1.40 -5.07 15.56
CA ILE A 146 -1.80 -4.30 14.36
C ILE A 146 -3.25 -3.82 14.50
N VAL A 147 -4.17 -4.67 14.96
CA VAL A 147 -5.56 -4.28 15.23
C VAL A 147 -5.62 -3.20 16.28
N ASP A 148 -4.86 -3.35 17.38
CA ASP A 148 -4.77 -2.36 18.46
C ASP A 148 -4.27 -1.00 17.94
N ALA A 149 -3.26 -1.02 17.05
CA ALA A 149 -2.72 0.20 16.46
C ALA A 149 -3.74 0.91 15.53
N VAL A 150 -4.50 0.16 14.76
CA VAL A 150 -5.56 0.73 13.90
C VAL A 150 -6.68 1.33 14.74
N GLU A 151 -7.17 0.63 15.79
CA GLU A 151 -8.17 1.17 16.74
C GLU A 151 -7.68 2.46 17.41
N ASP A 152 -6.44 2.46 17.95
CA ASP A 152 -5.83 3.63 18.58
C ASP A 152 -5.73 4.81 17.62
N SER A 153 -5.41 4.53 16.35
CA SER A 153 -5.35 5.54 15.29
C SER A 153 -6.72 6.16 14.99
N LEU A 154 -7.75 5.34 14.79
CA LEU A 154 -9.10 5.81 14.52
C LEU A 154 -9.64 6.67 15.67
N SER A 155 -9.38 6.27 16.91
CA SER A 155 -9.75 7.04 18.10
C SER A 155 -9.08 8.42 18.15
N LYS A 156 -7.78 8.51 17.81
CA LYS A 156 -7.02 9.76 17.84
C LYS A 156 -7.35 10.71 16.69
N ILE A 157 -7.72 10.15 15.53
CA ILE A 157 -8.14 10.93 14.36
C ILE A 157 -9.62 11.39 14.51
N ASN A 158 -10.33 10.91 15.54
CA ASN A 158 -11.76 11.17 15.78
C ASN A 158 -12.67 10.67 14.63
N ILE A 159 -12.29 9.56 13.98
CA ILE A 159 -13.12 8.92 12.96
C ILE A 159 -14.18 8.06 13.64
N GLY A 160 -15.44 8.36 13.38
CA GLY A 160 -16.57 7.58 13.86
C GLY A 160 -16.95 7.81 15.33
N VAL A 161 -16.59 8.97 15.88
CA VAL A 161 -17.11 9.44 17.18
C VAL A 161 -18.51 10.01 17.01
#